data_5aadb6e3a7563c8023a558df64d876b0
#
_entry.id   5aadb6e3a7563c8023a558df64d876b0
#
_cell.length_a   1.000
_cell.length_b   1.000
_cell.length_c   1.000
_cell.angle_alpha   90.00
_cell.angle_beta   90.00
_cell.angle_gamma   90.00
#
_symmetry.space_group_name_H-M   'P 1'
#
loop_
_entity.id
_entity.type
_entity.pdbx_description
1 polymer ?
#
loop_
_entity_poly.entity_id
_entity_poly.type
_entity_poly.pdbx_seq_one_letter_code
_entity_poly.pdbx_strand_id
1 'polypeptide(L)'
;NIDYWLSVHNVKFDISIKNKSVNFLFQELNLDKKFYQLSFGQKKKLQLLLLMLVNKPVWILDDPYSGLDTRSITKINTLFKKKLENKGIIIVSSHQKINLRNYKTLQLT
;
A
#
# COMPACT_ATOMS: atom_id res chain seq x y z
N ASN A 1 -9.90 -0.95 12.90
CA ASN A 1 -10.75 -1.78 12.06
C ASN A 1 -10.92 -1.16 10.68
N ILE A 2 -10.69 -1.93 9.63
CA ILE A 2 -10.76 -1.47 8.23
C ILE A 2 -12.17 -0.98 7.88
N ASP A 3 -13.20 -1.69 8.29
CA ASP A 3 -14.59 -1.32 7.97
C ASP A 3 -14.97 0.02 8.59
N TYR A 4 -14.53 0.28 9.81
CA TYR A 4 -14.72 1.57 10.46
C TYR A 4 -14.00 2.70 9.70
N TRP A 5 -12.73 2.48 9.34
CA TRP A 5 -11.94 3.47 8.60
C TRP A 5 -12.57 3.80 7.23
N LEU A 6 -13.00 2.78 6.50
CA LEU A 6 -13.66 2.96 5.21
C LEU A 6 -14.99 3.70 5.34
N SER A 7 -15.75 3.40 6.38
CA SER A 7 -17.00 4.08 6.71
C SER A 7 -16.78 5.59 6.97
N VAL A 8 -15.77 5.92 7.78
CA VAL A 8 -15.42 7.32 8.07
C VAL A 8 -15.04 8.12 6.81
N HIS A 9 -14.37 7.47 5.85
CA HIS A 9 -13.94 8.10 4.60
C HIS A 9 -14.97 7.99 3.47
N ASN A 10 -16.18 7.53 3.75
CA ASN A 10 -17.26 7.33 2.76
C ASN A 10 -16.82 6.48 1.56
N VAL A 11 -15.99 5.48 1.80
CA VAL A 11 -15.50 4.58 0.75
C VAL A 11 -16.50 3.46 0.53
N LYS A 12 -17.09 3.41 -0.65
CA LYS A 12 -17.86 2.27 -1.12
C LYS A 12 -16.92 1.33 -1.87
N PHE A 13 -16.93 0.06 -1.52
CA PHE A 13 -16.11 -0.94 -2.18
C PHE A 13 -16.86 -2.26 -2.30
N ASP A 14 -16.49 -3.03 -3.31
CA ASP A 14 -16.95 -4.39 -3.47
C ASP A 14 -16.21 -5.30 -2.48
N ILE A 15 -16.97 -6.13 -1.77
CA ILE A 15 -16.42 -7.11 -0.83
C ILE A 15 -15.44 -8.06 -1.54
N SER A 16 -15.68 -8.40 -2.80
CA SER A 16 -14.78 -9.26 -3.57
C SER A 16 -13.41 -8.59 -3.81
N ILE A 17 -13.40 -7.30 -4.09
CA ILE A 17 -12.16 -6.51 -4.26
C ILE A 17 -11.41 -6.42 -2.93
N LYS A 18 -12.11 -6.14 -1.83
CA LYS A 18 -11.52 -6.12 -0.49
C LYS A 18 -10.84 -7.45 -0.18
N ASN A 19 -11.53 -8.56 -0.37
CA ASN A 19 -11.00 -9.89 -0.07
C ASN A 19 -9.79 -10.24 -0.93
N LYS A 20 -9.81 -9.93 -2.22
CA LYS A 20 -8.65 -10.12 -3.11
C LYS A 20 -7.44 -9.29 -2.67
N SER A 21 -7.67 -8.04 -2.32
CA SER A 21 -6.62 -7.12 -1.87
C SER A 21 -6.02 -7.56 -0.53
N VAL A 22 -6.86 -7.98 0.40
CA VAL A 22 -6.44 -8.54 1.69
C VAL A 22 -5.62 -9.81 1.47
N ASN A 23 -6.08 -10.74 0.65
CA ASN A 23 -5.36 -11.99 0.37
C ASN A 23 -4.03 -11.72 -0.32
N PHE A 24 -3.97 -10.76 -1.22
CA PHE A 24 -2.73 -10.41 -1.91
C PHE A 24 -1.65 -9.87 -0.96
N LEU A 25 -2.03 -8.97 -0.04
CA LEU A 25 -1.06 -8.32 0.86
C LEU A 25 -0.88 -9.06 2.19
N PHE A 26 -1.91 -9.78 2.64
CA PHE A 26 -2.00 -10.26 4.02
C PHE A 26 -2.50 -11.70 4.13
N GLN A 27 -1.94 -12.63 3.38
CA GLN A 27 -2.33 -14.04 3.48
C GLN A 27 -2.35 -14.59 4.91
N GLU A 28 -1.57 -14.00 5.81
CA GLU A 28 -1.39 -14.45 7.18
C GLU A 28 -1.80 -13.41 8.23
N LEU A 29 -2.38 -12.27 7.80
CA LEU A 29 -2.72 -11.21 8.75
C LEU A 29 -4.09 -11.45 9.38
N ASN A 30 -4.10 -11.56 10.71
CA ASN A 30 -5.34 -11.48 11.45
C ASN A 30 -5.80 -10.02 11.54
N LEU A 31 -6.80 -9.66 10.74
CA LEU A 31 -7.37 -8.31 10.72
C LEU A 31 -8.15 -7.96 11.99
N ASP A 32 -8.40 -8.93 12.87
CA ASP A 32 -9.03 -8.69 14.18
C ASP A 32 -8.06 -8.11 15.20
N LYS A 33 -6.75 -8.15 14.92
CA LYS A 33 -5.76 -7.49 15.77
C LYS A 33 -5.93 -5.98 15.73
N LYS A 34 -5.76 -5.36 16.89
CA LYS A 34 -5.70 -3.89 16.97
C LYS A 34 -4.41 -3.38 16.32
N PHE A 35 -4.45 -2.17 15.79
CA PHE A 35 -3.32 -1.59 15.06
C PHE A 35 -2.00 -1.64 15.84
N TYR A 36 -2.02 -1.36 17.15
CA TYR A 36 -0.81 -1.38 17.96
C TYR A 36 -0.21 -2.78 18.18
N GLN A 37 -0.99 -3.84 17.90
CA GLN A 37 -0.52 -5.23 18.00
C GLN A 37 0.18 -5.71 16.73
N LEU A 38 0.13 -4.92 15.67
CA LEU A 38 0.76 -5.26 14.40
C LEU A 38 2.26 -4.96 14.43
N SER A 39 3.05 -5.78 13.73
CA SER A 39 4.44 -5.47 13.47
C SER A 39 4.58 -4.23 12.59
N PHE A 40 5.77 -3.63 12.54
CA PHE A 40 6.05 -2.48 11.67
C PHE A 40 5.72 -2.78 10.19
N GLY A 41 6.16 -3.92 9.67
CA GLY A 41 5.86 -4.34 8.30
C GLY A 41 4.37 -4.59 8.07
N GLN A 42 3.66 -5.17 9.04
CA GLN A 42 2.23 -5.38 8.96
C GLN A 42 1.46 -4.05 8.93
N LYS A 43 1.87 -3.06 9.71
CA LYS A 43 1.29 -1.71 9.68
C LYS A 43 1.46 -1.07 8.30
N LYS A 44 2.63 -1.21 7.68
CA LYS A 44 2.88 -0.71 6.33
C LYS A 44 1.98 -1.39 5.29
N LYS A 45 1.84 -2.69 5.35
CA LYS A 45 0.94 -3.44 4.46
C LYS A 45 -0.50 -3.00 4.62
N LEU A 46 -0.94 -2.77 5.86
CA LEU A 46 -2.28 -2.25 6.12
C LEU A 46 -2.50 -0.86 5.51
N GLN A 47 -1.53 0.04 5.63
CA GLN A 47 -1.60 1.36 5.01
C GLN A 47 -1.73 1.27 3.48
N LEU A 48 -0.97 0.38 2.85
CA LEU A 48 -1.04 0.14 1.40
C LEU A 48 -2.39 -0.45 0.99
N LEU A 49 -2.93 -1.37 1.79
CA LEU A 49 -4.27 -1.90 1.57
C LEU A 49 -5.32 -0.79 1.57
N LEU A 50 -5.26 0.12 2.54
CA LEU A 50 -6.17 1.25 2.61
C LEU A 50 -6.08 2.16 1.39
N LEU A 51 -4.86 2.42 0.90
CA LEU A 51 -4.65 3.17 -0.34
C LEU A 51 -5.31 2.51 -1.55
N MET A 52 -5.18 1.19 -1.67
CA MET A 52 -5.81 0.44 -2.75
C MET A 52 -7.33 0.54 -2.70
N LEU A 53 -7.90 0.42 -1.52
CA LEU A 53 -9.35 0.45 -1.33
C LEU A 53 -9.95 1.83 -1.59
N VAL A 54 -9.24 2.89 -1.25
CA VAL A 54 -9.68 4.28 -1.49
C VAL A 54 -9.57 4.67 -2.96
N ASN A 55 -8.61 4.12 -3.67
CA ASN A 55 -8.40 4.30 -5.11
C ASN A 55 -8.35 5.77 -5.57
N LYS A 56 -7.57 6.59 -4.89
CA LYS A 56 -7.33 7.97 -5.33
C LYS A 56 -6.30 8.03 -6.45
N PRO A 57 -6.35 9.02 -7.35
CA PRO A 57 -5.44 9.09 -8.50
C PRO A 57 -3.99 9.35 -8.12
N VAL A 58 -3.71 9.98 -7.01
CA VAL A 58 -2.36 10.30 -6.53
C VAL A 58 -2.10 9.61 -5.20
N TRP A 59 -0.99 8.87 -5.15
CA TRP A 59 -0.47 8.28 -3.92
C TRP A 59 0.79 9.01 -3.49
N ILE A 60 0.86 9.37 -2.21
CA ILE A 60 2.04 9.96 -1.60
C ILE A 60 2.49 9.03 -0.48
N LEU A 61 3.71 8.52 -0.60
CA LEU A 61 4.24 7.49 0.28
C LEU A 61 5.58 7.91 0.86
N ASP A 62 5.72 7.82 2.16
CA ASP A 62 6.96 8.05 2.85
C ASP A 62 7.62 6.72 3.19
N ASP A 63 8.79 6.47 2.57
CA ASP A 63 9.63 5.29 2.79
C ASP A 63 8.86 3.95 2.82
N PRO A 64 8.12 3.62 1.73
CA PRO A 64 7.21 2.49 1.73
C PRO A 64 7.89 1.12 1.83
N TYR A 65 9.18 1.03 1.54
CA TYR A 65 9.93 -0.23 1.57
C TYR A 65 10.61 -0.53 2.89
N SER A 66 10.70 0.45 3.78
CA SER A 66 11.40 0.32 5.05
C SER A 66 10.81 -0.80 5.92
N GLY A 67 11.66 -1.66 6.44
CA GLY A 67 11.26 -2.75 7.33
C GLY A 67 10.56 -3.93 6.65
N LEU A 68 10.53 -3.97 5.31
CA LEU A 68 9.89 -5.03 4.55
C LEU A 68 10.91 -6.03 3.99
N ASP A 69 10.51 -7.30 3.92
CA ASP A 69 11.28 -8.34 3.26
C ASP A 69 11.17 -8.22 1.72
N THR A 70 12.03 -8.92 1.01
CA THR A 70 12.10 -8.92 -0.45
C THR A 70 10.78 -9.33 -1.09
N ARG A 71 10.09 -10.31 -0.54
CA ARG A 71 8.79 -10.79 -1.04
C ARG A 71 7.73 -9.71 -0.94
N SER A 72 7.67 -9.01 0.17
CA SER A 72 6.73 -7.90 0.38
C SER A 72 7.03 -6.73 -0.56
N ILE A 73 8.30 -6.39 -0.74
CA ILE A 73 8.73 -5.34 -1.68
C ILE A 73 8.29 -5.68 -3.12
N THR A 74 8.44 -6.93 -3.54
CA THR A 74 8.00 -7.38 -4.87
C THR A 74 6.49 -7.20 -5.04
N LYS A 75 5.70 -7.55 -4.02
CA LYS A 75 4.25 -7.35 -4.04
C LYS A 75 3.87 -5.88 -4.15
N ILE A 76 4.54 -5.01 -3.40
CA ILE A 76 4.31 -3.57 -3.44
C ILE A 76 4.66 -3.00 -4.80
N ASN A 77 5.76 -3.40 -5.40
CA ASN A 77 6.14 -2.98 -6.75
C ASN A 77 5.11 -3.41 -7.79
N THR A 78 4.50 -4.58 -7.63
CA THR A 78 3.39 -5.03 -8.50
C THR A 78 2.19 -4.08 -8.37
N LEU A 79 1.85 -3.66 -7.17
CA LEU A 79 0.78 -2.69 -6.92
C LEU A 79 1.09 -1.32 -7.54
N PHE A 80 2.31 -0.86 -7.41
CA PHE A 80 2.75 0.41 -8.00
C PHE A 80 2.65 0.37 -9.53
N LYS A 81 3.08 -0.73 -10.15
CA LYS A 81 2.92 -0.94 -11.60
C LYS A 81 1.47 -0.83 -12.04
N LYS A 82 0.57 -1.54 -11.36
CA LYS A 82 -0.87 -1.48 -11.67
C LYS A 82 -1.41 -0.06 -11.54
N LYS A 83 -1.02 0.65 -10.48
CA LYS A 83 -1.44 2.04 -10.29
C LYS A 83 -0.99 2.95 -11.42
N LEU A 84 0.26 2.81 -11.86
CA LEU A 84 0.82 3.59 -12.97
C LEU A 84 0.19 3.22 -14.31
N GLU A 85 -0.09 1.95 -14.57
CA GLU A 85 -0.79 1.48 -15.77
C GLU A 85 -2.21 2.05 -15.87
N ASN A 86 -2.87 2.27 -14.73
CA ASN A 86 -4.18 2.91 -14.65
C ASN A 86 -4.11 4.44 -14.60
N LYS A 87 -3.03 5.03 -15.10
CA LYS A 87 -2.80 6.48 -15.16
C LYS A 87 -2.74 7.17 -13.80
N GLY A 88 -2.42 6.43 -12.75
CA GLY A 88 -2.16 6.99 -11.43
C GLY A 88 -0.80 7.67 -11.34
N ILE A 89 -0.62 8.48 -10.31
CA ILE A 89 0.63 9.14 -9.98
C ILE A 89 1.08 8.65 -8.61
N ILE A 90 2.37 8.30 -8.50
CA ILE A 90 2.96 7.89 -7.22
C ILE A 90 4.15 8.80 -6.92
N ILE A 91 4.13 9.41 -5.76
CA ILE A 91 5.23 10.20 -5.20
C ILE A 91 5.77 9.45 -4.00
N VAL A 92 7.06 9.13 -4.02
CA VAL A 92 7.71 8.30 -3.00
C VAL A 92 8.94 9.00 -2.47
N SER A 93 9.05 9.11 -1.14
CA SER A 93 10.34 9.33 -0.51
C SER A 93 10.98 7.98 -0.17
N SER A 94 12.26 7.80 -0.43
CA SER A 94 12.93 6.53 -0.16
C SER A 94 14.43 6.72 0.03
N HIS A 95 15.00 5.97 0.97
CA HIS A 95 16.45 5.83 1.12
C HIS A 95 17.00 4.67 0.28
N GLN A 96 16.14 3.90 -0.35
CA GLN A 96 16.48 2.75 -1.18
C GLN A 96 16.22 3.05 -2.66
N LYS A 97 17.01 2.42 -3.52
CA LYS A 97 16.77 2.48 -4.96
C LYS A 97 15.46 1.76 -5.30
N ILE A 98 14.62 2.42 -6.08
CA ILE A 98 13.34 1.86 -6.51
C ILE A 98 13.57 1.02 -7.77
N ASN A 99 13.14 -0.24 -7.74
CA ASN A 99 13.24 -1.14 -8.89
C ASN A 99 11.98 -1.05 -9.77
N LEU A 100 11.73 0.14 -10.28
CA LEU A 100 10.67 0.43 -11.25
C LEU A 100 11.29 1.19 -12.43
N ARG A 101 10.70 1.04 -13.60
CA ARG A 101 11.15 1.76 -14.81
C ARG A 101 10.49 3.13 -14.90
N ASN A 102 11.19 4.07 -15.57
CA ASN A 102 10.62 5.36 -15.98
C ASN A 102 10.14 6.26 -14.82
N TYR A 103 10.93 6.38 -13.77
CA TYR A 103 10.66 7.36 -12.73
C TYR A 103 11.67 8.53 -12.79
N LYS A 104 11.23 9.67 -12.31
CA LYS A 104 12.08 10.85 -12.13
C LYS A 104 12.50 10.95 -10.67
N THR A 105 13.76 11.26 -10.46
CA THR A 105 14.29 11.50 -9.12
C THR A 105 14.46 12.99 -8.88
N LEU A 106 13.95 13.46 -7.74
CA LEU A 106 14.22 14.78 -7.22
C LEU A 106 15.02 14.63 -5.94
N GLN A 107 16.25 15.15 -5.94
CA GLN A 107 17.08 15.13 -4.75
C GLN A 107 16.85 16.42 -3.97
N LEU A 108 16.46 16.26 -2.71
CA LEU A 108 16.31 17.38 -1.78
C LEU A 108 17.63 17.56 -1.01
N THR A 109 18.21 18.71 -1.10
CA THR A 109 19.44 19.07 -0.38
C THR A 109 19.13 19.86 0.87
#